data_79fba3f5f9ca3b47da1bc69f8e2dc77f
#
_entry.id   79fba3f5f9ca3b47da1bc69f8e2dc77f
#
_cell.length_a   1.000
_cell.length_b   1.000
_cell.length_c   1.000
_cell.angle_alpha   90.00
_cell.angle_beta   90.00
_cell.angle_gamma   90.00
#
_symmetry.space_group_name_H-M   'P 1'
#
loop_
_entity.id
_entity.type
_entity.pdbx_description
1 polymer ?
#
loop_
_entity_poly.entity_id
_entity_poly.type
_entity_poly.pdbx_seq_one_letter_code
_entity_poly.pdbx_strand_id
1 'polypeptide(L)'
;MKLATRTASSLLLALLSGCAVLTVSEDELQRGASGAVTFTTTGGPTYDKVWNSALKAMGTGMTVVESHKPSGTIKSRVGAAPTGKVVAFFITPTTPSAPEYTIELVSKKPMGFGQPERRNWEPSVVDDFKKAMSAR
;
A
#
# COMPACT_ATOMS: atom_id res chain seq x y z
N MET A 1 12.84 38.19 60.46
CA MET A 1 13.18 38.37 59.05
C MET A 1 13.40 37.00 58.45
N LYS A 2 12.51 36.52 57.62
CA LYS A 2 12.62 35.20 56.96
C LYS A 2 12.97 35.45 55.50
N LEU A 3 14.20 35.06 55.11
CA LEU A 3 14.61 35.04 53.71
C LEU A 3 13.99 33.82 53.07
N ALA A 4 13.15 34.03 52.07
CA ALA A 4 12.63 32.99 51.21
C ALA A 4 13.58 32.78 50.03
N THR A 5 14.29 31.68 50.07
CA THR A 5 15.13 31.24 48.97
C THR A 5 14.24 30.62 47.88
N ARG A 6 14.10 31.32 46.77
CA ARG A 6 13.44 30.77 45.56
C ARG A 6 14.43 29.95 44.77
N THR A 7 14.32 28.64 44.84
CA THR A 7 14.99 27.71 43.93
C THR A 7 14.31 27.78 42.58
N ALA A 8 15.01 28.32 41.61
CA ALA A 8 14.61 28.26 40.20
C ALA A 8 14.93 26.84 39.66
N SER A 9 13.90 26.03 39.53
CA SER A 9 13.98 24.77 38.81
C SER A 9 14.06 25.07 37.34
N SER A 10 15.24 24.98 36.75
CA SER A 10 15.46 25.02 35.33
C SER A 10 14.94 23.69 34.73
N LEU A 11 13.77 23.76 34.11
CA LEU A 11 13.22 22.68 33.35
C LEU A 11 13.98 22.60 32.02
N LEU A 12 14.98 21.71 31.97
CA LEU A 12 15.74 21.39 30.75
C LEU A 12 14.80 20.56 29.87
N LEU A 13 14.08 21.21 28.97
CA LEU A 13 13.31 20.54 27.91
C LEU A 13 14.31 19.96 26.91
N ALA A 14 14.64 18.69 27.09
CA ALA A 14 15.36 17.93 26.09
C ALA A 14 14.46 17.80 24.84
N LEU A 15 14.72 18.63 23.83
CA LEU A 15 14.20 18.47 22.48
C LEU A 15 14.82 17.21 21.89
N LEU A 16 14.19 16.08 22.14
CA LEU A 16 14.39 14.86 21.36
C LEU A 16 13.86 15.13 19.96
N SER A 17 14.67 15.74 19.13
CA SER A 17 14.48 15.75 17.67
C SER A 17 14.62 14.33 17.16
N GLY A 18 13.66 13.48 17.46
CA GLY A 18 13.51 12.20 16.83
C GLY A 18 13.32 12.47 15.35
N CYS A 19 14.29 12.06 14.52
CA CYS A 19 14.05 11.88 13.10
C CYS A 19 12.90 10.88 13.00
N ALA A 20 11.68 11.37 12.89
CA ALA A 20 10.54 10.57 12.55
C ALA A 20 10.78 10.06 11.13
N VAL A 21 11.38 8.89 11.01
CA VAL A 21 11.35 8.13 9.77
C VAL A 21 9.88 7.84 9.54
N LEU A 22 9.27 8.58 8.61
CA LEU A 22 7.87 8.37 8.25
C LEU A 22 7.80 7.01 7.57
N THR A 23 7.49 5.99 8.34
CA THR A 23 7.22 4.64 7.86
C THR A 23 5.84 4.63 7.23
N VAL A 24 5.66 3.82 6.19
CA VAL A 24 4.35 3.58 5.59
C VAL A 24 3.88 2.21 6.02
N SER A 25 2.67 2.18 6.61
CA SER A 25 2.00 0.93 6.95
C SER A 25 1.08 0.49 5.81
N GLU A 26 0.93 -0.82 5.65
CA GLU A 26 -0.04 -1.42 4.74
C GLU A 26 -1.48 -1.07 5.14
N ASP A 27 -1.73 -0.80 6.42
CA ASP A 27 -3.05 -0.43 6.95
C ASP A 27 -3.53 0.95 6.45
N GLU A 28 -2.61 1.77 5.97
CA GLU A 28 -2.93 3.07 5.40
C GLU A 28 -3.53 2.99 3.98
N LEU A 29 -3.44 1.81 3.34
CA LEU A 29 -3.96 1.59 2.00
C LEU A 29 -5.41 1.12 2.06
N GLN A 30 -6.31 1.96 1.59
CA GLN A 30 -7.75 1.71 1.60
C GLN A 30 -8.35 1.90 0.21
N ARG A 31 -9.51 1.26 -0.01
CA ARG A 31 -10.32 1.45 -1.22
C ARG A 31 -10.78 2.90 -1.33
N GLY A 32 -10.92 3.39 -2.57
CA GLY A 32 -11.37 4.76 -2.82
C GLY A 32 -10.32 5.82 -2.50
N ALA A 33 -9.07 5.45 -2.33
CA ALA A 33 -8.00 6.40 -2.07
C ALA A 33 -7.77 7.34 -3.26
N SER A 34 -7.49 8.60 -2.98
CA SER A 34 -7.12 9.57 -4.01
C SER A 34 -5.85 9.13 -4.75
N GLY A 35 -5.87 9.21 -6.07
CA GLY A 35 -4.75 8.81 -6.92
C GLY A 35 -4.68 7.29 -7.19
N ALA A 36 -5.70 6.52 -6.82
CA ALA A 36 -5.80 5.12 -7.18
C ALA A 36 -5.89 4.92 -8.70
N VAL A 37 -5.22 3.89 -9.20
CA VAL A 37 -5.40 3.42 -10.59
C VAL A 37 -6.56 2.44 -10.60
N THR A 38 -7.62 2.77 -11.34
CA THR A 38 -8.84 1.96 -11.40
C THR A 38 -9.11 1.48 -12.83
N PHE A 39 -9.46 0.21 -12.99
CA PHE A 39 -9.90 -0.37 -14.26
C PHE A 39 -10.83 -1.56 -14.02
N THR A 40 -11.54 -1.98 -15.07
CA THR A 40 -12.49 -3.11 -15.01
C THR A 40 -11.95 -4.28 -15.82
N THR A 41 -12.16 -5.52 -15.34
CA THR A 41 -11.84 -6.72 -16.09
C THR A 41 -12.83 -6.89 -17.25
N THR A 42 -12.37 -7.48 -18.34
CA THR A 42 -13.17 -7.78 -19.52
C THR A 42 -13.16 -9.28 -19.82
N GLY A 43 -14.15 -9.76 -20.60
CA GLY A 43 -14.20 -11.13 -21.05
C GLY A 43 -14.77 -12.14 -20.07
N GLY A 44 -15.45 -11.69 -19.03
CA GLY A 44 -16.18 -12.57 -18.11
C GLY A 44 -15.30 -13.56 -17.33
N PRO A 45 -14.17 -13.16 -16.73
CA PRO A 45 -13.32 -14.08 -15.99
C PRO A 45 -14.00 -14.56 -14.72
N THR A 46 -13.63 -15.76 -14.25
CA THR A 46 -14.01 -16.21 -12.91
C THR A 46 -13.24 -15.43 -11.85
N TYR A 47 -13.84 -15.30 -10.66
CA TYR A 47 -13.17 -14.65 -9.53
C TYR A 47 -11.83 -15.31 -9.19
N ASP A 48 -11.77 -16.64 -9.25
CA ASP A 48 -10.54 -17.38 -8.99
C ASP A 48 -9.43 -17.03 -9.98
N LYS A 49 -9.75 -16.86 -11.26
CA LYS A 49 -8.78 -16.43 -12.27
C LYS A 49 -8.29 -15.01 -11.98
N VAL A 50 -9.20 -14.09 -11.65
CA VAL A 50 -8.84 -12.71 -11.29
C VAL A 50 -7.96 -12.70 -10.04
N TRP A 51 -8.34 -13.43 -9.00
CA TRP A 51 -7.61 -13.53 -7.75
C TRP A 51 -6.18 -14.08 -7.94
N ASN A 52 -6.06 -15.21 -8.62
CA ASN A 52 -4.76 -15.85 -8.86
C ASN A 52 -3.84 -14.97 -9.73
N SER A 53 -4.40 -14.29 -10.73
CA SER A 53 -3.66 -13.35 -11.56
C SER A 53 -3.17 -12.14 -10.75
N ALA A 54 -4.00 -11.65 -9.84
CA ALA A 54 -3.65 -10.56 -8.95
C ALA A 54 -2.54 -10.97 -7.96
N LEU A 55 -2.64 -12.15 -7.34
CA LEU A 55 -1.60 -12.68 -6.47
C LEU A 55 -0.25 -12.80 -7.19
N LYS A 56 -0.26 -13.30 -8.43
CA LYS A 56 0.95 -13.41 -9.23
C LYS A 56 1.56 -12.05 -9.53
N ALA A 57 0.76 -11.09 -9.96
CA ALA A 57 1.21 -9.73 -10.23
C ALA A 57 1.77 -9.05 -8.97
N MET A 58 1.07 -9.19 -7.85
CA MET A 58 1.47 -8.60 -6.57
C MET A 58 2.69 -9.27 -5.91
N GLY A 59 3.03 -10.49 -6.35
CA GLY A 59 4.25 -11.19 -5.94
C GLY A 59 5.45 -10.93 -6.85
N THR A 60 5.27 -10.32 -8.01
CA THR A 60 6.36 -10.07 -8.96
C THR A 60 7.21 -8.87 -8.52
N GLY A 61 8.41 -9.14 -8.05
CA GLY A 61 9.33 -8.10 -7.55
C GLY A 61 8.92 -7.46 -6.23
N MET A 62 7.92 -8.01 -5.56
CA MET A 62 7.38 -7.56 -4.28
C MET A 62 7.16 -8.75 -3.34
N THR A 63 7.05 -8.46 -2.05
CA THR A 63 6.63 -9.44 -1.05
C THR A 63 5.17 -9.23 -0.69
N VAL A 64 4.32 -10.23 -0.90
CA VAL A 64 2.93 -10.21 -0.42
C VAL A 64 2.94 -10.28 1.10
N VAL A 65 2.39 -9.27 1.75
CA VAL A 65 2.34 -9.15 3.21
C VAL A 65 0.96 -9.42 3.78
N GLU A 66 -0.08 -9.22 2.97
CA GLU A 66 -1.47 -9.51 3.33
C GLU A 66 -2.22 -10.02 2.10
N SER A 67 -3.04 -11.05 2.28
CA SER A 67 -3.97 -11.51 1.24
C SER A 67 -5.24 -12.05 1.88
N HIS A 68 -6.38 -11.49 1.50
CA HIS A 68 -7.69 -11.91 2.01
C HIS A 68 -8.68 -12.03 0.86
N LYS A 69 -8.83 -13.25 0.35
CA LYS A 69 -9.64 -13.56 -0.84
C LYS A 69 -11.12 -13.16 -0.70
N PRO A 70 -11.78 -13.39 0.44
CA PRO A 70 -13.18 -13.00 0.59
C PRO A 70 -13.44 -11.50 0.43
N SER A 71 -12.51 -10.64 0.86
CA SER A 71 -12.61 -9.18 0.67
C SER A 71 -11.99 -8.70 -0.63
N GLY A 72 -11.33 -9.56 -1.39
CA GLY A 72 -10.62 -9.16 -2.61
C GLY A 72 -9.43 -8.24 -2.34
N THR A 73 -8.71 -8.45 -1.24
CA THR A 73 -7.62 -7.57 -0.81
C THR A 73 -6.28 -8.29 -0.87
N ILE A 74 -5.31 -7.70 -1.56
CA ILE A 74 -3.91 -8.15 -1.58
C ILE A 74 -3.04 -6.94 -1.34
N LYS A 75 -2.10 -7.04 -0.39
CA LYS A 75 -1.14 -5.97 -0.13
C LYS A 75 0.28 -6.51 -0.22
N SER A 76 1.16 -5.74 -0.82
CA SER A 76 2.55 -6.11 -1.03
C SER A 76 3.48 -4.96 -0.68
N ARG A 77 4.72 -5.30 -0.36
CA ARG A 77 5.79 -4.37 -0.06
C ARG A 77 6.94 -4.53 -1.03
N VAL A 78 7.44 -3.42 -1.53
CA VAL A 78 8.65 -3.33 -2.34
C VAL A 78 9.81 -3.00 -1.43
N GLY A 79 10.80 -3.86 -1.36
CA GLY A 79 11.96 -3.68 -0.48
C GLY A 79 11.70 -4.07 0.97
N ALA A 80 12.59 -3.64 1.86
CA ALA A 80 12.53 -4.00 3.27
C ALA A 80 11.55 -3.13 4.05
N ALA A 81 10.84 -3.72 5.02
CA ALA A 81 10.11 -2.97 6.01
C ALA A 81 11.10 -2.23 6.96
N PRO A 82 10.77 -1.00 7.43
CA PRO A 82 9.58 -0.21 7.16
C PRO A 82 9.73 0.81 6.01
N THR A 83 10.85 0.79 5.30
CA THR A 83 11.25 1.82 4.34
C THR A 83 10.77 1.56 2.90
N GLY A 84 10.22 0.38 2.66
CA GLY A 84 9.71 0.00 1.34
C GLY A 84 8.38 0.67 0.99
N LYS A 85 8.13 0.82 -0.31
CA LYS A 85 6.83 1.24 -0.82
C LYS A 85 5.81 0.12 -0.58
N VAL A 86 4.59 0.50 -0.21
CA VAL A 86 3.47 -0.43 -0.07
C VAL A 86 2.48 -0.24 -1.23
N VAL A 87 1.93 -1.35 -1.70
CA VAL A 87 0.96 -1.41 -2.80
C VAL A 87 -0.21 -2.28 -2.38
N ALA A 88 -1.42 -1.83 -2.62
CA ALA A 88 -2.63 -2.61 -2.41
C ALA A 88 -3.37 -2.83 -3.74
N PHE A 89 -3.86 -4.03 -3.92
CA PHE A 89 -4.69 -4.45 -5.03
C PHE A 89 -6.04 -4.87 -4.48
N PHE A 90 -7.09 -4.16 -4.87
CA PHE A 90 -8.46 -4.43 -4.45
C PHE A 90 -9.29 -4.92 -5.61
N ILE A 91 -10.03 -6.00 -5.40
CA ILE A 91 -10.95 -6.60 -6.36
C ILE A 91 -12.37 -6.41 -5.83
N THR A 92 -13.23 -5.77 -6.60
CA THR A 92 -14.62 -5.55 -6.24
C THR A 92 -15.52 -6.03 -7.38
N PRO A 93 -16.51 -6.89 -7.14
CA PRO A 93 -17.50 -7.22 -8.15
C PRO A 93 -18.21 -5.96 -8.63
N THR A 94 -18.31 -5.77 -9.96
CA THR A 94 -19.00 -4.61 -10.54
C THR A 94 -20.49 -4.68 -10.28
N THR A 95 -21.06 -5.88 -10.40
CA THR A 95 -22.45 -6.17 -10.03
C THR A 95 -22.54 -7.58 -9.43
N PRO A 96 -23.56 -7.88 -8.61
CA PRO A 96 -23.70 -9.21 -7.98
C PRO A 96 -23.82 -10.38 -8.98
N SER A 97 -24.22 -10.12 -10.22
CA SER A 97 -24.52 -11.15 -11.22
C SER A 97 -23.60 -11.13 -12.44
N ALA A 98 -22.75 -10.12 -12.60
CA ALA A 98 -21.87 -10.01 -13.75
C ALA A 98 -20.45 -10.53 -13.40
N PRO A 99 -19.82 -11.33 -14.28
CA PRO A 99 -18.44 -11.76 -14.11
C PRO A 99 -17.47 -10.64 -14.51
N GLU A 100 -17.69 -9.46 -13.97
CA GLU A 100 -16.85 -8.28 -14.14
C GLU A 100 -16.41 -7.77 -12.76
N TYR A 101 -15.16 -7.35 -12.69
CA TYR A 101 -14.56 -6.89 -11.45
C TYR A 101 -13.89 -5.55 -11.67
N THR A 102 -14.18 -4.63 -10.78
CA THR A 102 -13.42 -3.38 -10.69
C THR A 102 -12.15 -3.64 -9.89
N ILE A 103 -11.04 -3.32 -10.49
CA ILE A 103 -9.71 -3.41 -9.89
C ILE A 103 -9.28 -2.00 -9.49
N GLU A 104 -8.79 -1.88 -8.27
CA GLU A 104 -8.25 -0.64 -7.74
C GLU A 104 -6.85 -0.90 -7.19
N LEU A 105 -5.86 -0.16 -7.70
CA LEU A 105 -4.48 -0.17 -7.24
C LEU A 105 -4.18 1.11 -6.50
N VAL A 106 -3.74 0.97 -5.26
CA VAL A 106 -3.33 2.06 -4.40
C VAL A 106 -1.90 1.83 -3.97
N SER A 107 -1.08 2.86 -3.98
CA SER A 107 0.28 2.74 -3.46
C SER A 107 0.65 3.94 -2.60
N LYS A 108 1.56 3.71 -1.66
CA LYS A 108 2.13 4.75 -0.82
C LYS A 108 3.62 4.50 -0.64
N LYS A 109 4.40 5.56 -0.72
CA LYS A 109 5.84 5.53 -0.48
C LYS A 109 6.16 6.30 0.81
N PRO A 110 7.19 5.88 1.57
CA PRO A 110 7.68 6.68 2.69
C PRO A 110 8.14 8.05 2.19
N MET A 111 7.81 9.09 2.94
CA MET A 111 8.36 10.42 2.69
C MET A 111 9.74 10.49 3.33
N GLY A 112 10.79 10.64 2.48
CA GLY A 112 12.17 10.79 2.94
C GLY A 112 12.91 11.77 2.05
N PHE A 113 13.71 12.66 2.65
CA PHE A 113 14.61 13.54 1.93
C PHE A 113 15.67 12.69 1.20
N GLY A 114 15.86 12.95 -0.10
CA GLY A 114 16.95 12.35 -0.88
C GLY A 114 16.73 10.92 -1.37
N GLN A 115 15.54 10.38 -1.26
CA GLN A 115 15.21 9.10 -1.91
C GLN A 115 15.00 9.34 -3.41
N PRO A 116 15.70 8.64 -4.31
CA PRO A 116 15.43 8.71 -5.73
C PRO A 116 13.97 8.30 -5.96
N GLU A 117 13.31 8.99 -6.90
CA GLU A 117 11.98 8.57 -7.33
C GLU A 117 12.05 7.12 -7.77
N ARG A 118 11.49 6.24 -6.95
CA ARG A 118 11.39 4.84 -7.31
C ARG A 118 10.34 4.71 -8.39
N ARG A 119 10.57 3.81 -9.34
CA ARG A 119 9.66 3.48 -10.42
C ARG A 119 8.22 3.42 -9.93
N ASN A 120 7.34 3.97 -10.73
CA ASN A 120 5.90 3.83 -10.52
C ASN A 120 5.55 2.34 -10.69
N TRP A 121 5.21 1.67 -9.61
CA TRP A 121 4.95 0.22 -9.62
C TRP A 121 3.57 -0.12 -10.16
N GLU A 122 2.63 0.81 -10.11
CA GLU A 122 1.25 0.57 -10.51
C GLU A 122 1.14 0.13 -11.98
N PRO A 123 1.77 0.79 -12.96
CA PRO A 123 1.75 0.32 -14.34
C PRO A 123 2.33 -1.08 -14.50
N SER A 124 3.43 -1.39 -13.80
CA SER A 124 4.05 -2.72 -13.88
C SER A 124 3.12 -3.81 -13.31
N VAL A 125 2.45 -3.54 -12.20
CA VAL A 125 1.47 -4.47 -11.61
C VAL A 125 0.28 -4.68 -12.55
N VAL A 126 -0.22 -3.62 -13.21
CA VAL A 126 -1.30 -3.72 -14.19
C VAL A 126 -0.88 -4.59 -15.38
N ASP A 127 0.32 -4.41 -15.89
CA ASP A 127 0.84 -5.18 -17.03
C ASP A 127 1.02 -6.66 -16.66
N ASP A 128 1.59 -6.94 -15.49
CA ASP A 128 1.76 -8.31 -14.99
C ASP A 128 0.41 -8.99 -14.73
N PHE A 129 -0.56 -8.25 -14.21
CA PHE A 129 -1.92 -8.75 -14.03
C PHE A 129 -2.57 -9.11 -15.37
N LYS A 130 -2.53 -8.21 -16.36
CA LYS A 130 -3.08 -8.45 -17.69
C LYS A 130 -2.40 -9.63 -18.38
N LYS A 131 -1.09 -9.76 -18.23
CA LYS A 131 -0.32 -10.90 -18.75
C LYS A 131 -0.74 -12.21 -18.08
N ALA A 132 -0.93 -12.21 -16.76
CA ALA A 132 -1.41 -13.38 -16.03
C ALA A 132 -2.86 -13.76 -16.42
N MET A 133 -3.72 -12.76 -16.65
CA MET A 133 -5.09 -12.95 -17.11
C MET A 133 -5.16 -13.58 -18.52
N SER A 134 -4.20 -13.25 -19.40
CA SER A 134 -4.14 -13.76 -20.78
C SER A 134 -3.54 -15.18 -20.86
N ALA A 135 -2.85 -15.62 -19.83
CA ALA A 135 -2.29 -16.97 -19.78
C ALA A 135 -3.42 -18.02 -19.73
N ARG A 136 -3.32 -19.02 -20.61
CA ARG A 136 -4.25 -20.16 -20.68
C ARG A 136 -3.87 -21.25 -19.69
#